data_77f76d94e1d6e707926c6fee68e837b5
#
_entry.id   77f76d94e1d6e707926c6fee68e837b5
#
_cell.length_a   1.000
_cell.length_b   1.000
_cell.length_c   1.000
_cell.angle_alpha   90.00
_cell.angle_beta   90.00
_cell.angle_gamma   90.00
#
_symmetry.space_group_name_H-M   'P 1'
#
loop_
_entity.id
_entity.type
_entity.pdbx_description
1 polymer ?
#
loop_
_entity_poly.entity_id
_entity_poly.type
_entity_poly.pdbx_seq_one_letter_code
_entity_poly.pdbx_strand_id
1 'polypeptide(L)'
;MEEAEFLPEELMQDFDSMLVKRHDGSVRALVDTAFWVLQPGTPRANSEYAGIKVTPSQCAWAFLCAIMAYLLASIALQRKNNAAARKWIGWLDYAVCCLYAATGIPLVLMIFSEHPTVSLNLQLLLFCPLWFLTAFPRKNNLKGWGIMAVVLILFFAGNAIQQYAEGVNVLALSLSAIVGKNIWLSQKKC
;
A
#
# COMPACT_ATOMS: atom_id res chain seq x y z
N MET A 1 13.35 -1.96 -22.49
CA MET A 1 14.31 -1.12 -21.77
C MET A 1 14.64 -1.89 -20.51
N GLU A 2 15.86 -2.36 -20.39
CA GLU A 2 16.30 -3.10 -19.24
C GLU A 2 16.40 -2.17 -18.03
N GLU A 3 15.96 -2.64 -16.87
CA GLU A 3 16.03 -1.90 -15.60
C GLU A 3 17.46 -1.50 -15.18
N ALA A 4 18.46 -2.00 -15.87
CA ALA A 4 19.89 -1.77 -15.65
C ALA A 4 20.29 -0.29 -15.78
N GLU A 5 19.68 0.47 -16.69
CA GLU A 5 20.04 1.86 -16.98
C GLU A 5 19.75 2.85 -15.83
N PHE A 6 19.04 2.40 -14.79
CA PHE A 6 18.72 3.22 -13.62
C PHE A 6 19.55 2.87 -12.37
N LEU A 7 20.46 1.93 -12.47
CA LEU A 7 21.34 1.61 -11.35
C LEU A 7 22.49 2.63 -11.29
N PRO A 8 22.68 3.28 -10.13
CA PRO A 8 23.71 4.30 -9.96
C PRO A 8 25.12 3.84 -10.34
N GLU A 9 25.41 2.54 -10.18
CA GLU A 9 26.71 1.93 -10.51
C GLU A 9 26.98 1.88 -12.02
N GLU A 10 25.99 1.49 -12.83
CA GLU A 10 26.15 1.44 -14.29
C GLU A 10 26.26 2.84 -14.88
N LEU A 11 25.44 3.77 -14.39
CA LEU A 11 25.51 5.17 -14.78
C LEU A 11 26.88 5.77 -14.45
N MET A 12 27.46 5.44 -13.29
CA MET A 12 28.80 5.88 -12.91
C MET A 12 29.87 5.29 -13.84
N GLN A 13 29.80 3.99 -14.18
CA GLN A 13 30.75 3.34 -15.09
C GLN A 13 30.69 3.98 -16.48
N ASP A 14 29.51 4.31 -16.96
CA ASP A 14 29.33 4.98 -18.24
C ASP A 14 29.95 6.38 -18.21
N PHE A 15 29.73 7.16 -17.15
CA PHE A 15 30.35 8.50 -17.02
C PHE A 15 31.87 8.43 -16.84
N ASP A 16 32.40 7.45 -16.11
CA ASP A 16 33.83 7.23 -15.92
C ASP A 16 34.53 6.87 -17.24
N SER A 17 33.84 6.19 -18.16
CA SER A 17 34.33 5.80 -19.47
C SER A 17 34.26 6.92 -20.52
N MET A 18 33.45 7.98 -20.28
CA MET A 18 33.24 9.07 -21.24
C MET A 18 34.46 9.94 -21.42
N LEU A 19 34.83 10.16 -22.67
CA LEU A 19 35.90 11.07 -23.07
C LEU A 19 35.35 12.35 -23.67
N VAL A 20 35.83 13.48 -23.20
CA VAL A 20 35.42 14.81 -23.71
C VAL A 20 36.59 15.41 -24.52
N LYS A 21 36.29 15.84 -25.73
CA LYS A 21 37.25 16.56 -26.59
C LYS A 21 37.18 18.05 -26.27
N ARG A 22 38.31 18.62 -25.84
CA ARG A 22 38.44 20.06 -25.59
C ARG A 22 38.52 20.84 -26.91
N HIS A 23 38.33 22.14 -26.81
CA HIS A 23 38.41 23.04 -27.96
C HIS A 23 39.82 23.11 -28.59
N ASP A 24 40.86 22.78 -27.82
CA ASP A 24 42.26 22.65 -28.26
C ASP A 24 42.58 21.31 -28.97
N GLY A 25 41.56 20.42 -29.08
CA GLY A 25 41.68 19.11 -29.70
C GLY A 25 42.18 17.99 -28.75
N SER A 26 42.55 18.31 -27.54
CA SER A 26 42.92 17.33 -26.52
C SER A 26 41.73 16.54 -26.03
N VAL A 27 41.93 15.28 -25.70
CA VAL A 27 40.88 14.37 -25.16
C VAL A 27 41.20 14.09 -23.70
N ARG A 28 40.22 14.24 -22.83
CA ARG A 28 40.34 13.86 -21.42
C ARG A 28 39.11 13.11 -20.95
N ALA A 29 39.24 12.37 -19.86
CA ALA A 29 38.08 11.78 -19.18
C ALA A 29 37.11 12.86 -18.73
N LEU A 30 35.81 12.59 -18.83
CA LEU A 30 34.75 13.48 -18.33
C LEU A 30 34.83 13.60 -16.82
N VAL A 31 35.17 12.51 -16.13
CA VAL A 31 35.31 12.42 -14.68
C VAL A 31 36.80 12.22 -14.36
N ASP A 32 37.45 13.12 -13.66
CA ASP A 32 38.86 13.00 -13.26
C ASP A 32 39.02 12.08 -12.04
N THR A 33 38.09 12.13 -11.11
CA THR A 33 38.07 11.32 -9.88
C THR A 33 36.64 11.05 -9.42
N ALA A 34 36.37 9.79 -9.13
CA ALA A 34 35.10 9.39 -8.50
C ALA A 34 35.37 8.68 -7.16
N PHE A 35 34.60 8.98 -6.14
CA PHE A 35 34.68 8.26 -4.87
C PHE A 35 33.27 8.01 -4.34
N TRP A 36 33.11 6.84 -3.73
CA TRP A 36 31.86 6.49 -3.10
C TRP A 36 31.69 7.25 -1.77
N VAL A 37 30.66 8.06 -1.68
CA VAL A 37 30.25 8.66 -0.39
C VAL A 37 29.65 7.59 0.52
N LEU A 38 28.98 6.59 -0.10
CA LEU A 38 28.46 5.40 0.57
C LEU A 38 28.86 4.19 -0.30
N GLN A 39 29.67 3.28 0.23
CA GLN A 39 30.04 2.08 -0.51
C GLN A 39 28.81 1.19 -0.76
N PRO A 40 28.61 0.66 -2.01
CA PRO A 40 27.59 -0.33 -2.28
C PRO A 40 27.81 -1.54 -1.36
N GLY A 41 26.74 -1.98 -0.70
CA GLY A 41 26.83 -3.11 0.24
C GLY A 41 27.32 -2.78 1.65
N THR A 42 27.78 -1.55 1.93
CA THR A 42 27.72 -1.12 3.34
C THR A 42 26.25 -1.16 3.77
N PRO A 43 25.88 -1.96 4.77
CA PRO A 43 24.56 -1.82 5.33
C PRO A 43 24.43 -0.33 5.61
N ARG A 44 23.43 0.34 5.00
CA ARG A 44 23.06 1.72 5.35
C ARG A 44 23.25 1.78 6.83
N ALA A 45 24.19 2.64 7.29
CA ALA A 45 24.47 2.78 8.70
C ALA A 45 23.11 2.76 9.32
N ASN A 46 22.80 1.64 9.96
CA ASN A 46 21.49 1.49 10.55
C ASN A 46 21.42 2.74 11.37
N SER A 47 20.64 3.72 10.93
CA SER A 47 20.26 4.75 11.84
C SER A 47 19.90 3.91 13.03
N GLU A 48 20.71 3.97 14.07
CA GLU A 48 20.47 3.31 15.33
C GLU A 48 19.20 3.96 15.93
N TYR A 49 18.13 3.85 15.18
CA TYR A 49 16.85 3.68 15.82
C TYR A 49 17.05 2.36 16.57
N ALA A 50 17.41 2.49 17.85
CA ALA A 50 17.33 1.44 18.84
C ALA A 50 15.90 0.93 18.77
N GLY A 51 15.54 0.22 17.73
CA GLY A 51 14.21 -0.03 17.26
C GLY A 51 14.09 -1.47 16.86
N ILE A 52 13.11 -2.05 17.36
CA ILE A 52 12.49 -3.26 16.92
C ILE A 52 12.53 -3.26 15.37
N LYS A 53 13.32 -4.14 14.76
CA LYS A 53 13.37 -4.32 13.30
C LYS A 53 12.08 -5.00 12.84
N VAL A 54 11.02 -4.20 12.64
CA VAL A 54 9.73 -4.70 12.21
C VAL A 54 9.63 -4.48 10.69
N THR A 55 9.40 -5.57 9.96
CA THR A 55 9.16 -5.50 8.50
C THR A 55 7.73 -5.05 8.21
N PRO A 56 7.47 -4.42 7.03
CA PRO A 56 6.11 -4.09 6.58
C PRO A 56 5.16 -5.30 6.61
N SER A 57 5.66 -6.48 6.23
CA SER A 57 4.90 -7.73 6.28
C SER A 57 4.49 -8.10 7.70
N GLN A 58 5.40 -8.00 8.67
CA GLN A 58 5.08 -8.28 10.08
C GLN A 58 4.00 -7.33 10.62
N CYS A 59 4.07 -6.04 10.27
CA CYS A 59 3.03 -5.09 10.62
C CYS A 59 1.68 -5.47 10.00
N ALA A 60 1.66 -5.86 8.72
CA ALA A 60 0.45 -6.26 8.03
C ALA A 60 -0.17 -7.53 8.65
N TRP A 61 0.63 -8.52 9.01
CA TRP A 61 0.16 -9.73 9.71
C TRP A 61 -0.37 -9.43 11.10
N ALA A 62 0.32 -8.59 11.88
CA ALA A 62 -0.16 -8.15 13.19
C ALA A 62 -1.51 -7.42 13.07
N PHE A 63 -1.65 -6.55 12.06
CA PHE A 63 -2.90 -5.88 11.78
C PHE A 63 -4.02 -6.86 11.40
N LEU A 64 -3.74 -7.85 10.54
CA LEU A 64 -4.70 -8.90 10.20
C LEU A 64 -5.15 -9.68 11.44
N CYS A 65 -4.23 -10.07 12.31
CA CYS A 65 -4.57 -10.74 13.57
C CYS A 65 -5.48 -9.87 14.46
N ALA A 66 -5.19 -8.58 14.58
CA ALA A 66 -6.03 -7.64 15.32
C ALA A 66 -7.43 -7.51 14.72
N ILE A 67 -7.54 -7.43 13.39
CA ILE A 67 -8.84 -7.42 12.68
C ILE A 67 -9.59 -8.73 12.90
N MET A 68 -8.94 -9.88 12.85
CA MET A 68 -9.59 -11.17 13.09
C MET A 68 -10.12 -11.26 14.53
N ALA A 69 -9.34 -10.86 15.53
CA ALA A 69 -9.80 -10.79 16.92
C ALA A 69 -11.00 -9.84 17.09
N TYR A 70 -10.92 -8.66 16.46
CA TYR A 70 -12.04 -7.72 16.40
C TYR A 70 -13.30 -8.33 15.76
N LEU A 71 -13.18 -9.05 14.66
CA LEU A 71 -14.31 -9.69 13.98
C LEU A 71 -14.97 -10.73 14.88
N LEU A 72 -14.21 -11.59 15.53
CA LEU A 72 -14.72 -12.57 16.48
C LEU A 72 -15.48 -11.88 17.64
N ALA A 73 -14.89 -10.86 18.24
CA ALA A 73 -15.52 -10.08 19.29
C ALA A 73 -16.81 -9.39 18.80
N SER A 74 -16.79 -8.81 17.59
CA SER A 74 -17.95 -8.15 17.00
C SER A 74 -19.12 -9.10 16.77
N ILE A 75 -18.85 -10.32 16.28
CA ILE A 75 -19.88 -11.37 16.09
C ILE A 75 -20.46 -11.81 17.44
N ALA A 76 -19.61 -12.01 18.45
CA ALA A 76 -20.06 -12.38 19.80
C ALA A 76 -20.94 -11.30 20.43
N LEU A 77 -20.55 -10.02 20.31
CA LEU A 77 -21.32 -8.89 20.83
C LEU A 77 -22.67 -8.71 20.10
N GLN A 78 -22.71 -8.97 18.79
CA GLN A 78 -23.95 -8.88 18.02
C GLN A 78 -24.97 -9.95 18.42
N ARG A 79 -24.52 -11.14 18.83
CA ARG A 79 -25.39 -12.21 19.35
C ARG A 79 -26.13 -11.77 20.63
N LYS A 80 -25.55 -10.87 21.43
CA LYS A 80 -26.17 -10.32 22.65
C LYS A 80 -27.27 -9.27 22.38
N ASN A 81 -27.59 -9.00 21.11
CA ASN A 81 -28.66 -8.10 20.64
C ASN A 81 -28.61 -6.67 21.21
N ASN A 82 -27.46 -6.16 21.57
CA ASN A 82 -27.27 -4.82 22.10
C ASN A 82 -27.20 -3.80 20.96
N ALA A 83 -28.18 -2.87 20.92
CA ALA A 83 -28.27 -1.85 19.87
C ALA A 83 -27.05 -0.87 19.89
N ALA A 84 -26.60 -0.49 21.09
CA ALA A 84 -25.42 0.38 21.23
C ALA A 84 -24.15 -0.30 20.70
N ALA A 85 -23.94 -1.57 21.05
CA ALA A 85 -22.80 -2.33 20.54
C ALA A 85 -22.82 -2.41 19.01
N ARG A 86 -23.96 -2.65 18.38
CA ARG A 86 -24.09 -2.68 16.92
C ARG A 86 -23.73 -1.35 16.27
N LYS A 87 -24.12 -0.23 16.87
CA LYS A 87 -23.77 1.11 16.39
C LYS A 87 -22.26 1.34 16.45
N TRP A 88 -21.63 1.03 17.58
CA TRP A 88 -20.18 1.17 17.76
C TRP A 88 -19.38 0.29 16.80
N ILE A 89 -19.79 -0.96 16.59
CA ILE A 89 -19.16 -1.86 15.62
C ILE A 89 -19.22 -1.26 14.21
N GLY A 90 -20.37 -0.71 13.79
CA GLY A 90 -20.48 -0.05 12.49
C GLY A 90 -19.55 1.16 12.33
N TRP A 91 -19.36 1.94 13.38
CA TRP A 91 -18.42 3.07 13.34
C TRP A 91 -16.97 2.62 13.36
N LEU A 92 -16.63 1.53 14.05
CA LEU A 92 -15.28 0.95 14.01
C LEU A 92 -14.96 0.39 12.62
N ASP A 93 -15.89 -0.34 11.98
CA ASP A 93 -15.71 -0.78 10.60
C ASP A 93 -15.47 0.40 9.65
N TYR A 94 -16.25 1.47 9.83
CA TYR A 94 -16.09 2.70 9.06
C TYR A 94 -14.72 3.35 9.29
N ALA A 95 -14.28 3.43 10.55
CA ALA A 95 -12.98 4.01 10.90
C ALA A 95 -11.83 3.24 10.24
N VAL A 96 -11.89 1.91 10.19
CA VAL A 96 -10.89 1.11 9.47
C VAL A 96 -10.93 1.42 7.97
N CYS A 97 -12.10 1.48 7.34
CA CYS A 97 -12.23 1.85 5.94
C CYS A 97 -11.72 3.26 5.66
N CYS A 98 -11.93 4.21 6.58
CA CYS A 98 -11.38 5.57 6.50
C CYS A 98 -9.84 5.57 6.56
N LEU A 99 -9.24 4.70 7.37
CA LEU A 99 -7.79 4.54 7.41
C LEU A 99 -7.23 4.12 6.04
N TYR A 100 -7.84 3.12 5.41
CA TYR A 100 -7.47 2.72 4.04
C TYR A 100 -7.67 3.84 3.03
N ALA A 101 -8.78 4.55 3.10
CA ALA A 101 -9.07 5.67 2.22
C ALA A 101 -8.08 6.83 2.40
N ALA A 102 -7.71 7.14 3.64
CA ALA A 102 -6.75 8.20 3.95
C ALA A 102 -5.34 7.90 3.39
N THR A 103 -4.90 6.63 3.47
CA THR A 103 -3.63 6.22 2.85
C THR A 103 -3.66 6.30 1.33
N GLY A 104 -4.83 6.23 0.72
CA GLY A 104 -5.01 6.39 -0.72
C GLY A 104 -4.88 7.83 -1.22
N ILE A 105 -5.12 8.83 -0.38
CA ILE A 105 -5.04 10.23 -0.80
C ILE A 105 -3.65 10.60 -1.34
N PRO A 106 -2.53 10.37 -0.62
CA PRO A 106 -1.21 10.63 -1.17
C PRO A 106 -0.91 9.80 -2.42
N LEU A 107 -1.40 8.55 -2.50
CA LEU A 107 -1.21 7.73 -3.70
C LEU A 107 -1.92 8.33 -4.92
N VAL A 108 -3.13 8.88 -4.75
CA VAL A 108 -3.83 9.59 -5.82
C VAL A 108 -3.06 10.85 -6.23
N LEU A 109 -2.54 11.62 -5.27
CA LEU A 109 -1.76 12.82 -5.57
C LEU A 109 -0.48 12.47 -6.35
N MET A 110 0.14 11.33 -6.06
CA MET A 110 1.33 10.88 -6.79
C MET A 110 1.05 10.53 -8.26
N ILE A 111 -0.19 10.16 -8.65
CA ILE A 111 -0.53 9.93 -10.05
C ILE A 111 -0.35 11.20 -10.89
N PHE A 112 -0.59 12.37 -10.30
CA PHE A 112 -0.41 13.66 -10.96
C PHE A 112 1.05 14.15 -10.93
N SER A 113 1.94 13.45 -10.23
CA SER A 113 3.37 13.70 -10.32
C SER A 113 3.89 13.06 -11.61
N GLU A 114 4.76 13.76 -12.35
CA GLU A 114 5.35 13.26 -13.60
C GLU A 114 6.32 12.07 -13.37
N HIS A 115 6.14 11.33 -12.29
CA HIS A 115 7.01 10.21 -11.95
C HIS A 115 6.65 8.99 -12.81
N PRO A 116 7.54 8.50 -13.69
CA PRO A 116 7.21 7.48 -14.68
C PRO A 116 6.78 6.14 -14.06
N THR A 117 7.18 5.86 -12.81
CA THR A 117 6.88 4.59 -12.12
C THR A 117 5.50 4.55 -11.45
N VAL A 118 4.74 5.65 -11.44
CA VAL A 118 3.49 5.75 -10.66
C VAL A 118 2.24 5.76 -11.56
N SER A 119 2.40 5.73 -12.89
CA SER A 119 1.30 5.94 -13.85
C SER A 119 0.17 4.90 -13.77
N LEU A 120 0.45 3.65 -13.39
CA LEU A 120 -0.56 2.61 -13.22
C LEU A 120 -0.30 1.84 -11.94
N ASN A 121 -0.89 2.27 -10.83
CA ASN A 121 -0.75 1.61 -9.53
C ASN A 121 -2.07 0.98 -9.08
N LEU A 122 -2.22 -0.33 -9.33
CA LEU A 122 -3.42 -1.08 -8.96
C LEU A 122 -3.61 -1.20 -7.43
N GLN A 123 -2.59 -0.89 -6.63
CA GLN A 123 -2.74 -0.80 -5.17
C GLN A 123 -3.74 0.30 -4.76
N LEU A 124 -3.99 1.27 -5.63
CA LEU A 124 -5.00 2.30 -5.44
C LEU A 124 -6.43 1.73 -5.30
N LEU A 125 -6.68 0.55 -5.86
CA LEU A 125 -7.96 -0.15 -5.67
C LEU A 125 -8.18 -0.53 -4.20
N LEU A 126 -7.12 -0.94 -3.49
CA LEU A 126 -7.19 -1.23 -2.06
C LEU A 126 -7.32 0.04 -1.23
N PHE A 127 -6.54 1.07 -1.57
CA PHE A 127 -6.50 2.35 -0.86
C PHE A 127 -7.40 3.42 -1.52
N CYS A 128 -8.56 2.99 -2.04
CA CYS A 128 -9.46 3.87 -2.77
C CYS A 128 -10.07 4.94 -1.83
N PRO A 129 -9.90 6.24 -2.11
CA PRO A 129 -10.49 7.30 -1.29
C PRO A 129 -12.02 7.23 -1.21
N LEU A 130 -12.68 6.60 -2.19
CA LEU A 130 -14.15 6.44 -2.18
C LEU A 130 -14.68 5.58 -1.04
N TRP A 131 -13.82 4.89 -0.28
CA TRP A 131 -14.24 4.15 0.90
C TRP A 131 -14.89 5.04 1.96
N PHE A 132 -14.56 6.33 2.04
CA PHE A 132 -15.27 7.28 2.88
C PHE A 132 -16.78 7.32 2.61
N LEU A 133 -17.16 7.18 1.34
CA LEU A 133 -18.57 7.25 0.92
C LEU A 133 -19.26 5.89 0.98
N THR A 134 -18.57 4.85 0.51
CA THR A 134 -19.15 3.50 0.38
C THR A 134 -19.30 2.78 1.71
N ALA A 135 -18.34 2.97 2.64
CA ALA A 135 -18.34 2.32 3.94
C ALA A 135 -19.18 3.08 5.00
N PHE A 136 -19.71 4.26 4.68
CA PHE A 136 -20.44 5.06 5.65
C PHE A 136 -21.58 4.25 6.32
N PRO A 137 -21.69 4.25 7.67
CA PRO A 137 -22.63 3.42 8.40
C PRO A 137 -24.08 3.90 8.21
N ARG A 138 -24.75 3.34 7.22
CA ARG A 138 -26.18 3.55 6.91
C ARG A 138 -26.99 2.35 7.40
N LYS A 139 -28.32 2.54 7.57
CA LYS A 139 -29.22 1.48 8.04
C LYS A 139 -29.22 0.23 7.14
N ASN A 140 -29.06 0.41 5.84
CA ASN A 140 -28.87 -0.68 4.87
C ASN A 140 -27.82 -0.26 3.84
N ASN A 141 -26.58 -0.67 4.04
CA ASN A 141 -25.44 -0.32 3.18
C ASN A 141 -24.95 -1.51 2.33
N LEU A 142 -25.85 -2.45 2.00
CA LEU A 142 -25.45 -3.65 1.22
C LEU A 142 -24.83 -3.26 -0.13
N LYS A 143 -25.35 -2.23 -0.78
CA LYS A 143 -24.80 -1.73 -2.06
C LYS A 143 -23.35 -1.22 -1.90
N GLY A 144 -23.08 -0.43 -0.85
CA GLY A 144 -21.73 0.06 -0.56
C GLY A 144 -20.73 -1.06 -0.33
N TRP A 145 -21.09 -2.02 0.52
CA TRP A 145 -20.24 -3.20 0.77
C TRP A 145 -20.06 -4.07 -0.48
N GLY A 146 -21.10 -4.19 -1.32
CA GLY A 146 -21.02 -4.89 -2.61
C GLY A 146 -20.03 -4.24 -3.57
N ILE A 147 -20.04 -2.91 -3.69
CA ILE A 147 -19.06 -2.16 -4.50
C ILE A 147 -17.65 -2.43 -3.99
N MET A 148 -17.44 -2.35 -2.66
CA MET A 148 -16.14 -2.64 -2.06
C MET A 148 -15.67 -4.07 -2.38
N ALA A 149 -16.57 -5.05 -2.32
CA ALA A 149 -16.24 -6.44 -2.65
C ALA A 149 -15.79 -6.58 -4.11
N VAL A 150 -16.48 -5.95 -5.05
CA VAL A 150 -16.10 -5.97 -6.48
C VAL A 150 -14.71 -5.35 -6.67
N VAL A 151 -14.45 -4.20 -6.04
CA VAL A 151 -13.13 -3.54 -6.17
C VAL A 151 -12.02 -4.39 -5.56
N LEU A 152 -12.27 -5.07 -4.44
CA LEU A 152 -11.30 -6.00 -3.85
C LEU A 152 -11.04 -7.21 -4.75
N ILE A 153 -12.06 -7.75 -5.44
CA ILE A 153 -11.86 -8.81 -6.43
C ILE A 153 -10.98 -8.32 -7.58
N LEU A 154 -11.22 -7.10 -8.09
CA LEU A 154 -10.38 -6.50 -9.12
C LEU A 154 -8.95 -6.26 -8.62
N PHE A 155 -8.78 -5.86 -7.36
CA PHE A 155 -7.47 -5.73 -6.74
C PHE A 155 -6.72 -7.08 -6.74
N PHE A 156 -7.34 -8.16 -6.28
CA PHE A 156 -6.69 -9.48 -6.28
C PHE A 156 -6.41 -9.99 -7.71
N ALA A 157 -7.29 -9.73 -8.68
CA ALA A 157 -7.02 -10.02 -10.08
C ALA A 157 -5.82 -9.23 -10.63
N GLY A 158 -5.62 -8.02 -10.13
CA GLY A 158 -4.48 -7.17 -10.49
C GLY A 158 -3.11 -7.75 -10.12
N ASN A 159 -3.03 -8.71 -9.17
CA ASN A 159 -1.79 -9.43 -8.90
C ASN A 159 -1.23 -10.20 -10.11
N ALA A 160 -2.08 -10.52 -11.09
CA ALA A 160 -1.63 -11.13 -12.34
C ALA A 160 -0.91 -10.15 -13.27
N ILE A 161 -1.10 -8.85 -13.06
CA ILE A 161 -0.59 -7.78 -13.92
C ILE A 161 0.55 -7.04 -13.23
N GLN A 162 0.44 -6.81 -11.92
CA GLN A 162 1.40 -6.00 -11.16
C GLN A 162 1.78 -6.69 -9.86
N GLN A 163 3.08 -6.73 -9.55
CA GLN A 163 3.55 -7.15 -8.23
C GLN A 163 3.29 -6.04 -7.21
N TYR A 164 2.62 -6.39 -6.13
CA TYR A 164 2.33 -5.46 -5.05
C TYR A 164 3.46 -5.41 -4.02
N ALA A 165 3.56 -4.29 -3.32
CA ALA A 165 4.50 -4.14 -2.23
C ALA A 165 4.25 -5.18 -1.12
N GLU A 166 5.31 -5.47 -0.37
CA GLU A 166 5.27 -6.45 0.72
C GLU A 166 4.19 -6.10 1.76
N GLY A 167 3.38 -7.08 2.12
CA GLY A 167 2.30 -6.93 3.11
C GLY A 167 0.98 -6.39 2.55
N VAL A 168 0.93 -5.81 1.35
CA VAL A 168 -0.29 -5.20 0.79
C VAL A 168 -1.40 -6.23 0.58
N ASN A 169 -1.07 -7.44 0.14
CA ASN A 169 -2.05 -8.52 0.00
C ASN A 169 -2.65 -8.95 1.35
N VAL A 170 -1.86 -8.92 2.42
CA VAL A 170 -2.32 -9.21 3.79
C VAL A 170 -3.27 -8.12 4.29
N LEU A 171 -2.98 -6.86 3.99
CA LEU A 171 -3.90 -5.75 4.26
C LEU A 171 -5.21 -5.92 3.48
N ALA A 172 -5.16 -6.32 2.21
CA ALA A 172 -6.36 -6.59 1.42
C ALA A 172 -7.22 -7.71 2.03
N LEU A 173 -6.63 -8.77 2.57
CA LEU A 173 -7.34 -9.80 3.32
C LEU A 173 -8.05 -9.23 4.55
N SER A 174 -7.42 -8.32 5.28
CA SER A 174 -8.00 -7.65 6.44
C SER A 174 -9.26 -6.85 6.07
N LEU A 175 -9.20 -6.08 4.99
CA LEU A 175 -10.36 -5.32 4.50
C LEU A 175 -11.45 -6.24 3.96
N SER A 176 -11.07 -7.30 3.24
CA SER A 176 -12.00 -8.32 2.71
C SER A 176 -12.80 -9.01 3.81
N ALA A 177 -12.17 -9.30 4.95
CA ALA A 177 -12.83 -9.88 6.10
C ALA A 177 -13.90 -8.96 6.71
N ILE A 178 -13.62 -7.66 6.80
CA ILE A 178 -14.60 -6.64 7.25
C ILE A 178 -15.76 -6.54 6.25
N VAL A 179 -15.47 -6.45 4.96
CA VAL A 179 -16.48 -6.34 3.90
C VAL A 179 -17.37 -7.59 3.91
N GLY A 180 -16.79 -8.78 3.94
CA GLY A 180 -17.52 -10.04 3.99
C GLY A 180 -18.44 -10.15 5.19
N LYS A 181 -17.95 -9.79 6.40
CA LYS A 181 -18.80 -9.71 7.60
C LYS A 181 -20.00 -8.79 7.40
N ASN A 182 -19.78 -7.60 6.86
CA ASN A 182 -20.86 -6.61 6.72
C ASN A 182 -21.87 -7.00 5.64
N ILE A 183 -21.46 -7.65 4.55
CA ILE A 183 -22.37 -8.23 3.56
C ILE A 183 -23.24 -9.31 4.22
N TRP A 184 -22.61 -10.26 4.91
CA TRP A 184 -23.32 -11.35 5.58
C TRP A 184 -24.35 -10.85 6.60
N LEU A 185 -24.00 -9.83 7.40
CA LEU A 185 -24.90 -9.24 8.38
C LEU A 185 -26.03 -8.43 7.74
N SER A 186 -25.79 -7.81 6.59
CA SER A 186 -26.81 -7.07 5.85
C SER A 186 -27.85 -8.00 5.23
N GLN A 187 -27.45 -9.16 4.74
CA GLN A 187 -28.35 -10.18 4.18
C GLN A 187 -29.30 -10.79 5.24
N LYS A 188 -28.85 -10.92 6.49
CA LYS A 188 -29.69 -11.44 7.58
C LYS A 188 -30.78 -10.46 8.06
N LYS A 189 -30.77 -9.23 7.62
CA LYS A 189 -31.74 -8.18 7.99
C LYS A 189 -32.82 -7.97 6.91
N CYS A 190 -32.68 -8.58 5.74
CA CYS A 190 -33.70 -8.70 4.72
C CYS A 190 -34.53 -9.95 4.96
#